data_a682c77480ea295b851d68143082e90d
#
_entry.id   a682c77480ea295b851d68143082e90d
#
_cell.length_a   1.000
_cell.length_b   1.000
_cell.length_c   1.000
_cell.angle_alpha   90.00
_cell.angle_beta   90.00
_cell.angle_gamma   90.00
#
_symmetry.space_group_name_H-M   'P 1'
#
loop_
_entity.id
_entity.type
_entity.pdbx_description
1 polymer ?
#
loop_
_entity_poly.entity_id
_entity_poly.type
_entity_poly.pdbx_seq_one_letter_code
_entity_poly.pdbx_strand_id
1 'polypeptide(L)'
;MAIDLYPTPMIDQLEDGPWPSFISGIKRLRDEHPEQRINEMTNSLLGQLEHSYETRKGYWKGGTVSVYGYGGGIIPRFSEVGKAFPESKEFHTLRVQPPAGNHYSTGMLRQLADSWEKWGSGLVTFHGQTGNIMFIGTDTENTQHFFDEINEYGWDLGGAGPCVRTAMSCVGAARCEMSCTNEQKAHRLLVNNFTDDVHRPALPYKFKFKVSGCPNDCQNAIERADFAVIGTWRDDMKVNQDEWKAYVGRKGREHVIDNIITRCPTNALTLKDDDTLEVNNKDCVRCMHCLNVVPKALHPGDDKGVTILIGGKRTLKIGDLMGTVVVPFKKLESEEDWESLVEMAEEIIDFWAENALEHERCGEMIERIGLVNFLEGIDIDVDPNMVNHPRECSYVRMDGWDDEAIKWFDRQAEAS
;
A
#
# COMPACT_ATOMS: atom_id res chain seq x y z
N MET A 1 10.85 38.87 15.37
CA MET A 1 12.12 38.79 16.15
C MET A 1 12.94 37.67 15.52
N ALA A 2 14.28 37.73 15.51
CA ALA A 2 15.08 36.64 15.01
C ALA A 2 14.93 35.45 15.96
N ILE A 3 14.64 34.27 15.41
CA ILE A 3 14.54 33.03 16.16
C ILE A 3 15.97 32.59 16.51
N ASP A 4 16.18 32.13 17.73
CA ASP A 4 17.46 31.54 18.13
C ASP A 4 17.51 30.11 17.54
N LEU A 5 18.42 29.88 16.58
CA LEU A 5 18.46 28.65 15.80
C LEU A 5 19.15 27.53 16.57
N TYR A 6 18.50 26.37 16.62
CA TYR A 6 19.16 25.15 17.09
C TYR A 6 20.24 24.71 16.09
N PRO A 7 21.48 24.41 16.56
CA PRO A 7 22.52 23.89 15.69
C PRO A 7 22.20 22.43 15.25
N THR A 8 22.49 22.11 13.99
CA THR A 8 22.13 20.83 13.37
C THR A 8 23.30 20.16 12.62
N PRO A 9 24.53 20.10 13.17
CA PRO A 9 25.72 19.67 12.42
C PRO A 9 25.66 18.21 11.97
N MET A 10 24.94 17.32 12.68
CA MET A 10 24.86 15.90 12.32
C MET A 10 23.79 15.65 11.27
N ILE A 11 22.60 16.22 11.41
CA ILE A 11 21.52 16.02 10.43
C ILE A 11 21.73 16.82 9.14
N ASP A 12 22.60 17.85 9.15
CA ASP A 12 23.02 18.56 7.95
C ASP A 12 23.67 17.64 6.91
N GLN A 13 24.29 16.55 7.35
CA GLN A 13 24.86 15.52 6.48
C GLN A 13 23.80 14.80 5.63
N LEU A 14 22.52 14.86 6.03
CA LEU A 14 21.41 14.27 5.27
C LEU A 14 20.94 15.14 4.11
N GLU A 15 21.52 16.34 3.96
CA GLU A 15 21.24 17.25 2.85
C GLU A 15 22.20 17.04 1.66
N ASP A 16 23.25 16.25 1.84
CA ASP A 16 24.22 15.96 0.78
C ASP A 16 23.55 15.20 -0.37
N GLY A 17 23.60 15.79 -1.57
CA GLY A 17 23.07 15.19 -2.77
C GLY A 17 22.23 16.14 -3.64
N PRO A 18 21.86 15.72 -4.86
CA PRO A 18 21.18 16.58 -5.84
C PRO A 18 19.67 16.74 -5.57
N TRP A 19 19.09 16.00 -4.63
CA TRP A 19 17.67 15.97 -4.36
C TRP A 19 17.31 16.62 -3.02
N PRO A 20 16.19 17.36 -2.94
CA PRO A 20 15.70 17.86 -1.66
C PRO A 20 15.53 16.72 -0.65
N SER A 21 16.07 16.89 0.54
CA SER A 21 15.89 15.94 1.65
C SER A 21 14.72 16.38 2.55
N PHE A 22 14.32 15.50 3.47
CA PHE A 22 13.36 15.85 4.53
C PHE A 22 13.88 17.01 5.39
N ILE A 23 15.18 17.01 5.68
CA ILE A 23 15.83 18.08 6.49
C ILE A 23 15.82 19.41 5.76
N SER A 24 16.13 19.43 4.44
CA SER A 24 16.07 20.67 3.66
C SER A 24 14.64 21.22 3.58
N GLY A 25 13.64 20.37 3.53
CA GLY A 25 12.23 20.75 3.58
C GLY A 25 11.86 21.44 4.92
N ILE A 26 12.30 20.87 6.06
CA ILE A 26 12.07 21.47 7.38
C ILE A 26 12.80 22.81 7.51
N LYS A 27 14.06 22.89 7.06
CA LYS A 27 14.83 24.14 7.08
C LYS A 27 14.18 25.25 6.26
N ARG A 28 13.63 24.92 5.08
CA ARG A 28 12.88 25.89 4.28
C ARG A 28 11.64 26.42 5.01
N LEU A 29 10.88 25.55 5.68
CA LEU A 29 9.75 25.99 6.50
C LEU A 29 10.22 26.89 7.64
N ARG A 30 11.33 26.56 8.31
CA ARG A 30 11.92 27.38 9.35
C ARG A 30 12.34 28.77 8.84
N ASP A 31 12.98 28.85 7.68
CA ASP A 31 13.66 30.04 7.19
C ASP A 31 12.79 30.93 6.29
N GLU A 32 11.87 30.32 5.52
CA GLU A 32 11.15 30.98 4.43
C GLU A 32 9.63 31.12 4.67
N HIS A 33 9.04 30.39 5.63
CA HIS A 33 7.60 30.42 5.84
C HIS A 33 7.16 31.76 6.45
N PRO A 34 6.03 32.36 6.00
CA PRO A 34 5.57 33.67 6.50
C PRO A 34 5.04 33.61 7.94
N GLU A 35 4.55 32.46 8.40
CA GLU A 35 3.98 32.28 9.73
C GLU A 35 5.07 31.97 10.76
N GLN A 36 5.28 32.88 11.73
CA GLN A 36 6.29 32.76 12.79
C GLN A 36 6.11 31.45 13.60
N ARG A 37 4.88 31.03 13.86
CA ARG A 37 4.58 29.77 14.56
C ARG A 37 5.20 28.56 13.86
N ILE A 38 5.14 28.49 12.54
CA ILE A 38 5.72 27.39 11.75
C ILE A 38 7.25 27.46 11.79
N ASN A 39 7.84 28.66 11.72
CA ASN A 39 9.29 28.81 11.84
C ASN A 39 9.78 28.31 13.21
N GLU A 40 9.13 28.70 14.31
CA GLU A 40 9.47 28.27 15.67
C GLU A 40 9.30 26.76 15.87
N MET A 41 8.17 26.20 15.43
CA MET A 41 7.89 24.77 15.54
C MET A 41 8.90 23.92 14.74
N THR A 42 9.22 24.32 13.52
CA THR A 42 10.18 23.59 12.67
C THR A 42 11.63 23.75 13.13
N ASN A 43 11.99 24.90 13.70
CA ASN A 43 13.28 25.09 14.37
C ASN A 43 13.43 24.16 15.58
N SER A 44 12.41 24.12 16.43
CA SER A 44 12.36 23.21 17.59
C SER A 44 12.43 21.73 17.16
N LEU A 45 11.73 21.36 16.08
CA LEU A 45 11.79 20.02 15.49
C LEU A 45 13.21 19.68 15.00
N LEU A 46 13.90 20.59 14.33
CA LEU A 46 15.27 20.37 13.86
C LEU A 46 16.23 20.09 15.03
N GLY A 47 16.13 20.86 16.12
CA GLY A 47 16.93 20.62 17.32
C GLY A 47 16.61 19.26 17.95
N GLN A 48 15.35 18.87 17.97
CA GLN A 48 14.92 17.56 18.49
C GLN A 48 15.39 16.40 17.59
N LEU A 49 15.38 16.55 16.27
CA LEU A 49 15.93 15.57 15.34
C LEU A 49 17.46 15.44 15.49
N GLU A 50 18.18 16.53 15.65
CA GLU A 50 19.62 16.51 15.94
C GLU A 50 19.91 15.72 17.21
N HIS A 51 19.23 16.04 18.32
CA HIS A 51 19.35 15.31 19.58
C HIS A 51 19.03 13.82 19.42
N SER A 52 18.02 13.49 18.65
CA SER A 52 17.64 12.11 18.34
C SER A 52 18.74 11.37 17.56
N TYR A 53 19.34 12.03 16.59
CA TYR A 53 20.40 11.48 15.76
C TYR A 53 21.71 11.30 16.57
N GLU A 54 22.07 12.28 17.40
CA GLU A 54 23.21 12.22 18.29
C GLU A 54 23.09 11.08 19.32
N THR A 55 21.94 10.99 20.00
CA THR A 55 21.70 9.99 21.04
C THR A 55 21.36 8.59 20.51
N ARG A 56 21.16 8.44 19.18
CA ARG A 56 20.72 7.21 18.50
C ARG A 56 19.38 6.70 19.01
N LYS A 57 18.55 7.58 19.55
CA LYS A 57 17.16 7.29 19.91
C LYS A 57 16.24 7.74 18.78
N GLY A 58 15.48 6.80 18.21
CA GLY A 58 14.57 7.13 17.11
C GLY A 58 13.55 8.21 17.48
N TYR A 59 13.27 9.14 16.56
CA TYR A 59 12.34 10.24 16.81
C TYR A 59 10.87 9.79 16.73
N TRP A 60 10.54 9.03 15.67
CA TRP A 60 9.13 8.82 15.31
C TRP A 60 8.42 7.71 16.05
N LYS A 61 9.16 6.82 16.69
CA LYS A 61 8.57 5.65 17.35
C LYS A 61 9.50 5.07 18.40
N GLY A 62 9.22 5.36 19.65
CA GLY A 62 9.96 4.80 20.80
C GLY A 62 11.41 5.27 20.82
N GLY A 63 11.68 6.38 21.45
CA GLY A 63 13.00 7.00 21.53
C GLY A 63 12.87 8.36 22.18
N THR A 64 12.99 9.43 21.40
CA THR A 64 12.77 10.80 21.91
C THR A 64 11.31 11.24 21.87
N VAL A 65 10.43 10.44 21.26
CA VAL A 65 9.00 10.73 21.19
C VAL A 65 8.20 9.51 21.67
N SER A 66 7.39 9.68 22.69
CA SER A 66 6.38 8.71 23.12
C SER A 66 5.11 8.86 22.30
N VAL A 67 4.45 7.72 22.01
CA VAL A 67 3.19 7.67 21.30
C VAL A 67 2.13 7.09 22.24
N TYR A 68 1.13 7.89 22.57
CA TYR A 68 0.06 7.51 23.50
C TYR A 68 -1.25 7.30 22.74
N GLY A 69 -1.56 6.04 22.49
CA GLY A 69 -2.78 5.65 21.80
C GLY A 69 -2.75 5.89 20.30
N TYR A 70 -3.81 5.47 19.67
CA TYR A 70 -4.10 5.67 18.26
C TYR A 70 -5.62 5.64 18.09
N GLY A 71 -6.16 6.45 17.25
CA GLY A 71 -7.59 6.41 16.95
C GLY A 71 -7.97 7.49 15.95
N GLY A 72 -9.01 7.24 15.16
CA GLY A 72 -9.57 8.23 14.24
C GLY A 72 -8.57 8.90 13.31
N GLY A 73 -7.53 8.17 12.87
CA GLY A 73 -6.49 8.73 12.00
C GLY A 73 -5.43 9.57 12.70
N ILE A 74 -5.47 9.68 14.03
CA ILE A 74 -4.54 10.47 14.82
C ILE A 74 -3.46 9.57 15.44
N ILE A 75 -2.22 10.01 15.37
CA ILE A 75 -1.07 9.41 16.04
C ILE A 75 -0.53 10.46 17.02
N PRO A 76 -0.94 10.45 18.29
CA PRO A 76 -0.48 11.39 19.29
C PRO A 76 1.01 11.18 19.57
N ARG A 77 1.79 12.25 19.52
CA ARG A 77 3.23 12.23 19.76
C ARG A 77 3.58 13.30 20.76
N PHE A 78 4.28 12.90 21.82
CA PHE A 78 4.73 13.76 22.90
C PHE A 78 6.24 13.61 23.07
N SER A 79 6.96 14.73 23.09
CA SER A 79 8.41 14.72 23.25
C SER A 79 8.82 14.41 24.69
N GLU A 80 9.73 13.45 24.87
CA GLU A 80 10.37 13.17 26.17
C GLU A 80 11.38 14.25 26.56
N VAL A 81 11.83 15.03 25.58
CA VAL A 81 12.77 16.14 25.73
C VAL A 81 12.12 17.51 25.50
N GLY A 82 10.80 17.60 25.66
CA GLY A 82 9.99 18.80 25.37
C GLY A 82 10.38 20.06 26.18
N LYS A 83 11.12 19.94 27.28
CA LYS A 83 11.67 21.11 28.00
C LYS A 83 12.78 21.82 27.22
N ALA A 84 13.54 21.06 26.41
CA ALA A 84 14.60 21.59 25.57
C ALA A 84 14.05 22.07 24.20
N PHE A 85 12.90 21.55 23.79
CA PHE A 85 12.28 21.83 22.50
C PHE A 85 10.77 22.10 22.68
N PRO A 86 10.40 23.24 23.28
CA PRO A 86 9.04 23.50 23.75
C PRO A 86 8.01 23.61 22.63
N GLU A 87 8.37 24.18 21.47
CA GLU A 87 7.45 24.38 20.34
C GLU A 87 7.13 23.09 19.58
N SER A 88 7.92 22.04 19.78
CA SER A 88 7.68 20.69 19.25
C SER A 88 7.44 19.63 20.34
N LYS A 89 7.08 20.06 21.56
CA LYS A 89 6.75 19.14 22.68
C LYS A 89 5.59 18.20 22.35
N GLU A 90 4.62 18.68 21.60
CA GLU A 90 3.53 17.93 20.97
C GLU A 90 3.72 18.03 19.47
N PHE A 91 3.74 16.89 18.79
CA PHE A 91 3.98 16.84 17.35
C PHE A 91 3.16 15.72 16.71
N HIS A 92 1.82 15.82 16.88
CA HIS A 92 0.89 14.81 16.43
C HIS A 92 0.90 14.66 14.93
N THR A 93 0.61 13.45 14.47
CA THR A 93 0.47 13.15 13.04
C THR A 93 -0.96 12.76 12.75
N LEU A 94 -1.57 13.39 11.76
CA LEU A 94 -2.90 13.07 11.28
C LEU A 94 -2.82 12.41 9.90
N ARG A 95 -3.72 11.48 9.65
CA ARG A 95 -3.84 10.77 8.37
C ARG A 95 -5.15 11.16 7.72
N VAL A 96 -5.09 11.78 6.56
CA VAL A 96 -6.28 12.07 5.75
C VAL A 96 -6.49 10.94 4.76
N GLN A 97 -7.73 10.47 4.66
CA GLN A 97 -8.14 9.37 3.79
C GLN A 97 -8.00 9.77 2.31
N PRO A 98 -7.37 8.95 1.46
CA PRO A 98 -7.25 9.25 0.04
C PRO A 98 -8.56 8.99 -0.69
N PRO A 99 -8.81 9.68 -1.81
CA PRO A 99 -9.83 9.27 -2.76
C PRO A 99 -9.44 7.94 -3.43
N ALA A 100 -10.43 7.21 -3.93
CA ALA A 100 -10.20 5.97 -4.67
C ALA A 100 -9.20 6.19 -5.82
N GLY A 101 -8.21 5.29 -5.94
CA GLY A 101 -7.15 5.40 -6.93
C GLY A 101 -6.13 6.51 -6.68
N ASN A 102 -6.18 7.18 -5.54
CA ASN A 102 -5.30 8.32 -5.17
C ASN A 102 -5.35 9.48 -6.18
N HIS A 103 -6.52 9.75 -6.77
CA HIS A 103 -6.70 10.83 -7.73
C HIS A 103 -7.04 12.14 -7.04
N TYR A 104 -6.09 13.06 -6.99
CA TYR A 104 -6.26 14.40 -6.44
C TYR A 104 -6.27 15.44 -7.57
N SER A 105 -7.13 16.44 -7.48
CA SER A 105 -6.93 17.66 -8.23
C SER A 105 -5.92 18.56 -7.50
N THR A 106 -5.29 19.49 -8.23
CA THR A 106 -4.40 20.46 -7.62
C THR A 106 -5.14 21.41 -6.65
N GLY A 107 -6.45 21.64 -6.88
CA GLY A 107 -7.31 22.37 -5.96
C GLY A 107 -7.49 21.66 -4.63
N MET A 108 -7.79 20.35 -4.66
CA MET A 108 -7.89 19.53 -3.47
C MET A 108 -6.59 19.52 -2.64
N LEU A 109 -5.44 19.38 -3.32
CA LEU A 109 -4.15 19.39 -2.62
C LEU A 109 -3.83 20.76 -2.00
N ARG A 110 -4.16 21.88 -2.67
CA ARG A 110 -3.99 23.23 -2.08
C ARG A 110 -4.89 23.41 -0.87
N GLN A 111 -6.16 23.04 -0.98
CA GLN A 111 -7.12 23.12 0.11
C GLN A 111 -6.62 22.41 1.38
N LEU A 112 -6.12 21.16 1.24
CA LEU A 112 -5.53 20.41 2.34
C LEU A 112 -4.23 21.06 2.85
N ALA A 113 -3.40 21.58 1.96
CA ALA A 113 -2.16 22.25 2.33
C ALA A 113 -2.43 23.55 3.10
N ASP A 114 -3.35 24.40 2.60
CA ASP A 114 -3.72 25.67 3.24
C ASP A 114 -4.29 25.43 4.65
N SER A 115 -5.17 24.43 4.80
CA SER A 115 -5.67 24.02 6.12
C SER A 115 -4.54 23.56 7.05
N TRP A 116 -3.57 22.81 6.50
CA TRP A 116 -2.45 22.32 7.31
C TRP A 116 -1.44 23.40 7.70
N GLU A 117 -1.20 24.40 6.87
CA GLU A 117 -0.40 25.57 7.22
C GLU A 117 -1.06 26.39 8.34
N LYS A 118 -2.39 26.41 8.38
CA LYS A 118 -3.15 27.11 9.44
C LYS A 118 -3.08 26.37 10.78
N TRP A 119 -3.19 25.04 10.80
CA TRP A 119 -3.36 24.25 12.04
C TRP A 119 -2.17 23.35 12.38
N GLY A 120 -1.18 23.22 11.52
CA GLY A 120 -0.02 22.35 11.69
C GLY A 120 1.31 23.00 11.36
N SER A 121 2.31 22.17 11.14
CA SER A 121 3.70 22.58 10.89
C SER A 121 4.02 22.90 9.43
N GLY A 122 3.09 22.68 8.50
CA GLY A 122 3.37 22.71 7.05
C GLY A 122 4.01 21.43 6.49
N LEU A 123 4.43 20.47 7.34
CA LEU A 123 5.05 19.22 6.88
C LEU A 123 3.99 18.21 6.45
N VAL A 124 4.16 17.68 5.24
CA VAL A 124 3.26 16.68 4.64
C VAL A 124 4.08 15.55 4.04
N THR A 125 3.59 14.33 4.15
CA THR A 125 4.15 13.16 3.45
C THR A 125 3.08 12.27 2.85
N PHE A 126 3.34 11.72 1.67
CA PHE A 126 2.48 10.74 1.02
C PHE A 126 2.87 9.34 1.45
N HIS A 127 2.02 8.69 2.23
CA HIS A 127 2.29 7.37 2.77
C HIS A 127 1.91 6.26 1.77
N GLY A 128 2.89 5.78 1.00
CA GLY A 128 2.69 4.86 -0.11
C GLY A 128 1.96 3.55 0.22
N GLN A 129 2.08 3.04 1.45
CA GLN A 129 1.52 1.73 1.82
C GLN A 129 0.03 1.73 2.18
N THR A 130 -0.51 2.88 2.55
CA THR A 130 -1.93 3.05 2.90
C THR A 130 -2.59 4.19 2.12
N GLY A 131 -1.86 4.81 1.19
CA GLY A 131 -2.34 5.90 0.36
C GLY A 131 -2.68 7.21 1.09
N ASN A 132 -2.62 7.22 2.43
CA ASN A 132 -2.93 8.42 3.21
C ASN A 132 -1.97 9.57 2.87
N ILE A 133 -2.50 10.77 2.86
CA ILE A 133 -1.67 11.94 3.14
C ILE A 133 -1.48 12.01 4.66
N MET A 134 -0.23 12.07 5.10
CA MET A 134 0.11 12.25 6.51
C MET A 134 0.53 13.70 6.74
N PHE A 135 -0.20 14.36 7.59
CA PHE A 135 0.05 15.70 8.06
C PHE A 135 0.82 15.60 9.37
N ILE A 136 2.04 16.13 9.40
CA ILE A 136 3.03 15.84 10.42
C ILE A 136 3.30 17.08 11.25
N GLY A 137 2.90 17.08 12.51
CA GLY A 137 3.22 18.13 13.47
C GLY A 137 2.09 19.12 13.72
N THR A 138 1.29 18.82 14.73
CA THR A 138 0.34 19.73 15.36
C THR A 138 0.27 19.40 16.86
N ASP A 139 -0.31 20.29 17.63
CA ASP A 139 -0.61 20.05 19.04
C ASP A 139 -2.03 19.53 19.25
N THR A 140 -2.36 19.20 20.49
CA THR A 140 -3.68 18.64 20.87
C THR A 140 -4.80 19.62 20.56
N GLU A 141 -4.61 20.92 20.78
CA GLU A 141 -5.62 21.96 20.59
C GLU A 141 -6.01 22.09 19.11
N ASN A 142 -5.01 22.17 18.23
CA ASN A 142 -5.22 22.38 16.80
C ASN A 142 -5.70 21.11 16.05
N THR A 143 -5.59 19.93 16.66
CA THR A 143 -6.06 18.68 16.05
C THR A 143 -7.55 18.74 15.68
N GLN A 144 -8.41 19.22 16.60
CA GLN A 144 -9.85 19.32 16.35
C GLN A 144 -10.16 20.37 15.28
N HIS A 145 -9.50 21.51 15.33
CA HIS A 145 -9.71 22.58 14.34
C HIS A 145 -9.37 22.13 12.92
N PHE A 146 -8.27 21.39 12.75
CA PHE A 146 -7.92 20.83 11.45
C PHE A 146 -8.97 19.82 10.98
N PHE A 147 -9.41 18.92 11.87
CA PHE A 147 -10.44 17.95 11.55
C PHE A 147 -11.75 18.59 11.10
N ASP A 148 -12.23 19.58 11.85
CA ASP A 148 -13.46 20.29 11.53
C ASP A 148 -13.39 20.99 10.16
N GLU A 149 -12.27 21.69 9.88
CA GLU A 149 -12.08 22.40 8.61
C GLU A 149 -12.00 21.43 7.41
N ILE A 150 -11.29 20.31 7.51
CA ILE A 150 -11.22 19.35 6.39
C ILE A 150 -12.56 18.65 6.15
N ASN A 151 -13.38 18.43 7.20
CA ASN A 151 -14.72 17.87 7.06
C ASN A 151 -15.66 18.82 6.30
N GLU A 152 -15.56 20.13 6.49
CA GLU A 152 -16.31 21.12 5.69
C GLU A 152 -16.04 20.98 4.19
N TYR A 153 -14.86 20.51 3.82
CA TYR A 153 -14.47 20.24 2.43
C TYR A 153 -14.82 18.82 1.95
N GLY A 154 -15.40 17.98 2.82
CA GLY A 154 -15.74 16.61 2.52
C GLY A 154 -14.60 15.60 2.64
N TRP A 155 -13.52 15.97 3.34
CA TRP A 155 -12.44 15.06 3.70
C TRP A 155 -12.68 14.43 5.07
N ASP A 156 -12.07 13.27 5.29
CA ASP A 156 -12.11 12.57 6.56
C ASP A 156 -10.74 12.01 6.91
N LEU A 157 -10.55 11.69 8.20
CA LEU A 157 -9.33 11.04 8.65
C LEU A 157 -9.38 9.53 8.38
N GLY A 158 -8.23 8.96 8.05
CA GLY A 158 -8.05 7.52 7.87
C GLY A 158 -7.78 6.77 9.17
N GLY A 159 -7.54 5.47 9.09
CA GLY A 159 -7.31 4.61 10.24
C GLY A 159 -5.90 4.72 10.82
N ALA A 160 -5.81 4.71 12.16
CA ALA A 160 -4.56 4.59 12.90
C ALA A 160 -4.75 3.68 14.12
N GLY A 161 -3.79 2.79 14.40
CA GLY A 161 -3.89 1.86 15.53
C GLY A 161 -4.59 0.53 15.22
N PRO A 162 -5.20 -0.10 16.24
CA PRO A 162 -5.90 -1.39 16.12
C PRO A 162 -7.33 -1.18 15.59
N CYS A 163 -7.43 -0.86 14.32
CA CYS A 163 -8.68 -0.52 13.62
C CYS A 163 -8.60 -0.98 12.16
N VAL A 164 -9.70 -0.90 11.45
CA VAL A 164 -9.70 -0.96 9.99
C VAL A 164 -8.87 0.22 9.47
N ARG A 165 -7.92 -0.06 8.60
CA ARG A 165 -7.07 0.97 8.00
C ARG A 165 -7.69 1.47 6.72
N THR A 166 -7.35 2.68 6.38
CA THR A 166 -7.72 3.27 5.10
C THR A 166 -7.53 2.28 3.96
N ALA A 167 -8.58 2.02 3.20
CA ALA A 167 -8.52 1.20 2.00
C ALA A 167 -7.66 1.88 0.95
N MET A 168 -7.09 1.08 0.06
CA MET A 168 -6.27 1.57 -1.03
C MET A 168 -6.62 0.83 -2.32
N SER A 169 -6.77 1.55 -3.43
CA SER A 169 -7.00 0.97 -4.75
C SER A 169 -6.01 1.49 -5.78
N CYS A 170 -5.80 0.72 -6.85
CA CYS A 170 -5.00 1.17 -7.98
C CYS A 170 -5.78 2.19 -8.84
N VAL A 171 -5.12 2.76 -9.85
CA VAL A 171 -5.77 3.70 -10.79
C VAL A 171 -6.89 3.06 -11.62
N GLY A 172 -6.81 1.75 -11.82
CA GLY A 172 -7.80 0.86 -12.42
C GLY A 172 -8.42 1.32 -13.73
N ALA A 173 -9.68 0.96 -13.92
CA ALA A 173 -10.42 1.21 -15.16
C ALA A 173 -10.51 2.70 -15.56
N ALA A 174 -10.25 3.62 -14.64
CA ALA A 174 -10.19 5.04 -14.98
C ALA A 174 -9.02 5.38 -15.94
N ARG A 175 -7.93 4.58 -15.93
CA ARG A 175 -6.72 4.85 -16.73
C ARG A 175 -5.99 3.59 -17.22
N CYS A 176 -6.49 2.40 -16.94
CA CYS A 176 -5.79 1.15 -17.22
C CYS A 176 -6.73 0.18 -17.96
N GLU A 177 -6.36 -0.16 -19.19
CA GLU A 177 -7.06 -1.11 -20.04
C GLU A 177 -7.01 -2.56 -19.54
N MET A 178 -6.06 -2.86 -18.63
CA MET A 178 -5.90 -4.19 -18.05
C MET A 178 -6.85 -4.46 -16.88
N SER A 179 -7.62 -3.46 -16.43
CA SER A 179 -8.52 -3.65 -15.29
C SER A 179 -9.64 -4.65 -15.59
N CYS A 180 -9.87 -5.54 -14.63
CA CYS A 180 -10.88 -6.59 -14.70
C CYS A 180 -12.07 -6.36 -13.76
N THR A 181 -12.04 -5.26 -12.98
CA THR A 181 -13.11 -4.91 -12.04
C THR A 181 -13.21 -3.40 -11.87
N ASN A 182 -14.27 -2.92 -11.24
CA ASN A 182 -14.40 -1.54 -10.79
C ASN A 182 -13.78 -1.38 -9.38
N GLU A 183 -12.46 -1.31 -9.33
CA GLU A 183 -11.70 -1.20 -8.08
C GLU A 183 -12.01 0.08 -7.29
N GLN A 184 -12.45 1.14 -7.96
CA GLN A 184 -12.85 2.38 -7.28
C GLN A 184 -14.19 2.23 -6.57
N LYS A 185 -15.14 1.47 -7.15
CA LYS A 185 -16.40 1.12 -6.48
C LYS A 185 -16.12 0.23 -5.28
N ALA A 186 -15.29 -0.81 -5.44
CA ALA A 186 -14.87 -1.67 -4.33
C ALA A 186 -14.22 -0.87 -3.19
N HIS A 187 -13.29 0.03 -3.51
CA HIS A 187 -12.66 0.92 -2.53
C HIS A 187 -13.70 1.73 -1.75
N ARG A 188 -14.60 2.44 -2.46
CA ARG A 188 -15.62 3.27 -1.81
C ARG A 188 -16.57 2.47 -0.93
N LEU A 189 -17.01 1.29 -1.39
CA LEU A 189 -17.88 0.43 -0.59
C LEU A 189 -17.19 -0.02 0.71
N LEU A 190 -15.95 -0.49 0.61
CA LEU A 190 -15.18 -0.91 1.79
C LEU A 190 -14.89 0.25 2.75
N VAL A 191 -14.63 1.47 2.24
CA VAL A 191 -14.45 2.64 3.10
C VAL A 191 -15.76 3.01 3.78
N ASN A 192 -16.84 3.16 3.01
CA ASN A 192 -18.10 3.68 3.53
C ASN A 192 -18.77 2.75 4.55
N ASN A 193 -18.69 1.42 4.33
CA ASN A 193 -19.30 0.46 5.25
C ASN A 193 -18.47 0.25 6.52
N PHE A 194 -17.15 0.49 6.49
CA PHE A 194 -16.27 0.31 7.65
C PHE A 194 -15.77 1.64 8.26
N THR A 195 -16.47 2.76 8.04
CA THR A 195 -16.06 4.07 8.56
C THR A 195 -15.96 4.09 10.08
N ASP A 196 -16.91 3.47 10.77
CA ASP A 196 -16.88 3.37 12.24
C ASP A 196 -15.67 2.58 12.73
N ASP A 197 -15.33 1.46 12.06
CA ASP A 197 -14.16 0.64 12.37
C ASP A 197 -12.84 1.31 12.03
N VAL A 198 -12.84 2.23 11.07
CA VAL A 198 -11.68 3.08 10.76
C VAL A 198 -11.42 4.07 11.91
N HIS A 199 -12.49 4.66 12.48
CA HIS A 199 -12.38 5.68 13.51
C HIS A 199 -12.24 5.13 14.93
N ARG A 200 -12.73 3.92 15.20
CA ARG A 200 -12.73 3.29 16.53
C ARG A 200 -11.67 2.19 16.63
N PRO A 201 -10.63 2.37 17.46
CA PRO A 201 -9.58 1.37 17.63
C PRO A 201 -10.04 0.24 18.57
N ALA A 202 -10.97 -0.59 18.13
CA ALA A 202 -11.61 -1.67 18.92
C ALA A 202 -11.19 -3.09 18.48
N LEU A 203 -10.37 -3.23 17.42
CA LEU A 203 -9.94 -4.52 16.88
C LEU A 203 -8.71 -5.08 17.62
N PRO A 204 -8.45 -6.39 17.56
CA PRO A 204 -7.24 -7.00 18.14
C PRO A 204 -5.95 -6.37 17.63
N TYR A 205 -5.92 -6.01 16.35
CA TYR A 205 -4.85 -5.26 15.71
C TYR A 205 -5.37 -4.50 14.49
N LYS A 206 -4.48 -4.02 13.60
CA LYS A 206 -4.88 -3.35 12.36
C LYS A 206 -5.38 -4.35 11.32
N PHE A 207 -6.46 -4.01 10.64
CA PHE A 207 -6.99 -4.71 9.47
C PHE A 207 -6.86 -3.85 8.22
N LYS A 208 -6.48 -4.40 7.07
CA LYS A 208 -6.19 -3.62 5.87
C LYS A 208 -6.93 -4.16 4.66
N PHE A 209 -7.62 -3.28 3.96
CA PHE A 209 -8.18 -3.51 2.64
C PHE A 209 -7.24 -2.99 1.54
N LYS A 210 -7.04 -3.78 0.48
CA LYS A 210 -6.42 -3.31 -0.74
C LYS A 210 -7.10 -3.90 -1.96
N VAL A 211 -7.27 -3.06 -3.00
CA VAL A 211 -7.95 -3.43 -4.23
C VAL A 211 -7.03 -3.18 -5.42
N SER A 212 -6.73 -4.22 -6.18
CA SER A 212 -6.00 -4.16 -7.45
C SER A 212 -6.91 -4.55 -8.61
N GLY A 213 -6.93 -3.77 -9.67
CA GLY A 213 -7.81 -3.98 -10.82
C GLY A 213 -7.46 -5.19 -11.69
N CYS A 214 -6.28 -5.77 -11.56
CA CYS A 214 -5.84 -6.95 -12.33
C CYS A 214 -4.73 -7.70 -11.60
N PRO A 215 -4.31 -8.91 -12.09
CA PRO A 215 -3.28 -9.73 -11.45
C PRO A 215 -1.86 -9.12 -11.41
N ASN A 216 -1.61 -7.95 -12.02
CA ASN A 216 -0.37 -7.21 -11.79
C ASN A 216 -0.21 -6.76 -10.34
N ASP A 217 -1.30 -6.71 -9.59
CA ASP A 217 -1.33 -6.31 -8.18
C ASP A 217 -0.51 -5.06 -7.87
N CYS A 218 -0.76 -3.96 -8.60
CA CYS A 218 -0.03 -2.70 -8.45
C CYS A 218 -0.11 -2.10 -7.04
N GLN A 219 -1.06 -2.54 -6.22
CA GLN A 219 -1.18 -2.15 -4.81
C GLN A 219 -0.40 -3.04 -3.86
N ASN A 220 0.21 -4.12 -4.37
CA ASN A 220 0.86 -5.12 -3.57
C ASN A 220 -0.09 -5.66 -2.47
N ALA A 221 -1.31 -5.99 -2.88
CA ALA A 221 -2.37 -6.40 -1.98
C ALA A 221 -2.09 -7.77 -1.38
N ILE A 222 -1.53 -8.70 -2.16
CA ILE A 222 -1.18 -10.05 -1.73
C ILE A 222 -0.24 -10.09 -0.51
N GLU A 223 0.69 -9.13 -0.39
CA GLU A 223 1.65 -9.07 0.73
C GLU A 223 1.27 -8.06 1.81
N ARG A 224 0.30 -7.17 1.55
CA ARG A 224 0.09 -5.99 2.38
C ARG A 224 -1.31 -5.84 2.93
N ALA A 225 -2.27 -6.65 2.46
CA ALA A 225 -3.66 -6.59 2.90
C ALA A 225 -4.05 -7.81 3.71
N ASP A 226 -4.84 -7.59 4.76
CA ASP A 226 -5.54 -8.68 5.45
C ASP A 226 -6.69 -9.18 4.58
N PHE A 227 -7.30 -8.29 3.78
CA PHE A 227 -8.31 -8.61 2.78
C PHE A 227 -7.90 -7.95 1.45
N ALA A 228 -7.48 -8.77 0.50
CA ALA A 228 -7.05 -8.36 -0.83
C ALA A 228 -8.11 -8.70 -1.87
N VAL A 229 -8.51 -7.71 -2.68
CA VAL A 229 -9.39 -7.87 -3.82
C VAL A 229 -8.55 -7.66 -5.08
N ILE A 230 -8.34 -8.72 -5.87
CA ILE A 230 -7.52 -8.64 -7.07
C ILE A 230 -8.36 -9.01 -8.29
N GLY A 231 -8.52 -8.06 -9.20
CA GLY A 231 -9.22 -8.27 -10.46
C GLY A 231 -8.59 -9.40 -11.27
N THR A 232 -9.41 -10.23 -11.91
CA THR A 232 -8.99 -11.35 -12.76
C THR A 232 -10.05 -11.64 -13.83
N TRP A 233 -9.81 -12.63 -14.67
CA TRP A 233 -10.78 -13.16 -15.63
C TRP A 233 -10.74 -14.69 -15.61
N ARG A 234 -11.83 -15.33 -16.01
CA ARG A 234 -11.97 -16.80 -15.93
C ARG A 234 -11.84 -17.46 -17.29
N ASP A 235 -12.33 -16.84 -18.36
CA ASP A 235 -12.28 -17.32 -19.73
C ASP A 235 -10.90 -17.15 -20.39
N ASP A 236 -10.84 -17.32 -21.70
CA ASP A 236 -9.62 -17.26 -22.48
C ASP A 236 -9.09 -15.83 -22.63
N MET A 237 -7.76 -15.68 -22.53
CA MET A 237 -7.07 -14.46 -22.85
C MET A 237 -7.33 -14.07 -24.32
N LYS A 238 -7.61 -12.79 -24.56
CA LYS A 238 -7.82 -12.27 -25.92
C LYS A 238 -6.49 -12.04 -26.64
N VAL A 239 -6.42 -12.51 -27.89
CA VAL A 239 -5.28 -12.31 -28.77
C VAL A 239 -5.74 -11.63 -30.06
N ASN A 240 -5.27 -10.40 -30.29
CA ASN A 240 -5.33 -9.76 -31.59
C ASN A 240 -4.12 -10.22 -32.44
N GLN A 241 -4.35 -11.18 -33.32
CA GLN A 241 -3.29 -11.81 -34.11
C GLN A 241 -2.63 -10.84 -35.09
N ASP A 242 -3.32 -9.83 -35.59
CA ASP A 242 -2.73 -8.84 -36.50
C ASP A 242 -1.73 -7.94 -35.77
N GLU A 243 -2.11 -7.43 -34.60
CA GLU A 243 -1.20 -6.64 -33.73
C GLU A 243 -0.04 -7.49 -33.22
N TRP A 244 -0.30 -8.77 -32.92
CA TRP A 244 0.75 -9.71 -32.53
C TRP A 244 1.77 -9.94 -33.65
N LYS A 245 1.32 -10.24 -34.89
CA LYS A 245 2.20 -10.39 -36.06
C LYS A 245 2.97 -9.11 -36.36
N ALA A 246 2.32 -7.96 -36.24
CA ALA A 246 2.99 -6.66 -36.39
C ALA A 246 4.09 -6.46 -35.33
N TYR A 247 3.89 -6.94 -34.11
CA TYR A 247 4.89 -6.90 -33.06
C TYR A 247 6.08 -7.84 -33.39
N VAL A 248 5.79 -9.09 -33.80
CA VAL A 248 6.81 -10.08 -34.21
C VAL A 248 7.64 -9.53 -35.37
N GLY A 249 7.01 -8.97 -36.43
CA GLY A 249 7.70 -8.38 -37.58
C GLY A 249 8.61 -7.20 -37.18
N ARG A 250 8.21 -6.39 -36.21
CA ARG A 250 8.97 -5.23 -35.73
C ARG A 250 10.14 -5.61 -34.82
N LYS A 251 9.99 -6.61 -33.97
CA LYS A 251 10.98 -7.01 -32.97
C LYS A 251 11.84 -8.20 -33.39
N GLY A 252 11.34 -9.03 -34.28
CA GLY A 252 11.95 -10.30 -34.69
C GLY A 252 11.53 -11.48 -33.82
N ARG A 253 11.51 -12.67 -34.45
CA ARG A 253 11.07 -13.92 -33.76
C ARG A 253 11.95 -14.27 -32.57
N GLU A 254 13.27 -14.14 -32.70
CA GLU A 254 14.22 -14.43 -31.60
C GLU A 254 13.92 -13.61 -30.37
N HIS A 255 13.73 -12.29 -30.51
CA HIS A 255 13.34 -11.41 -29.42
C HIS A 255 12.02 -11.83 -28.76
N VAL A 256 11.03 -12.24 -29.55
CA VAL A 256 9.72 -12.66 -29.02
C VAL A 256 9.86 -13.98 -28.26
N ILE A 257 10.64 -14.92 -28.76
CA ILE A 257 10.92 -16.18 -28.09
C ILE A 257 11.60 -15.92 -26.74
N ASP A 258 12.68 -15.14 -26.72
CA ASP A 258 13.50 -14.92 -25.51
C ASP A 258 12.79 -14.08 -24.43
N ASN A 259 11.98 -13.10 -24.83
CA ASN A 259 11.41 -12.15 -23.88
C ASN A 259 9.95 -12.40 -23.53
N ILE A 260 9.24 -13.26 -24.27
CA ILE A 260 7.82 -13.52 -24.03
C ILE A 260 7.55 -15.02 -23.87
N ILE A 261 7.89 -15.83 -24.88
CA ILE A 261 7.54 -17.25 -24.91
C ILE A 261 8.25 -18.01 -23.79
N THR A 262 9.57 -17.93 -23.73
CA THR A 262 10.39 -18.66 -22.73
C THR A 262 10.21 -18.12 -21.31
N ARG A 263 9.67 -16.91 -21.17
CA ARG A 263 9.39 -16.31 -19.86
C ARG A 263 7.99 -16.64 -19.35
N CYS A 264 7.20 -17.40 -20.09
CA CYS A 264 5.93 -17.91 -19.58
C CYS A 264 6.19 -18.97 -18.51
N PRO A 265 5.75 -18.76 -17.23
CA PRO A 265 6.10 -19.65 -16.12
C PRO A 265 5.51 -21.04 -16.26
N THR A 266 4.46 -21.19 -17.07
CA THR A 266 3.76 -22.46 -17.29
C THR A 266 3.88 -22.97 -18.73
N ASN A 267 4.73 -22.33 -19.57
CA ASN A 267 4.88 -22.66 -20.98
C ASN A 267 3.56 -22.66 -21.78
N ALA A 268 2.62 -21.80 -21.39
CA ALA A 268 1.30 -21.71 -22.00
C ALA A 268 1.28 -20.99 -23.36
N LEU A 269 2.42 -20.47 -23.84
CA LEU A 269 2.52 -19.70 -25.08
C LEU A 269 3.34 -20.44 -26.14
N THR A 270 2.85 -20.47 -27.38
CA THR A 270 3.57 -21.05 -28.52
C THR A 270 3.53 -20.09 -29.72
N LEU A 271 4.71 -19.70 -30.22
CA LEU A 271 4.85 -18.95 -31.47
C LEU A 271 4.86 -19.91 -32.64
N LYS A 272 3.84 -19.87 -33.49
CA LYS A 272 3.72 -20.72 -34.69
C LYS A 272 4.66 -20.24 -35.82
N ASP A 273 4.83 -21.08 -36.84
CA ASP A 273 5.69 -20.79 -38.00
C ASP A 273 5.15 -19.59 -38.82
N ASP A 274 3.85 -19.36 -38.82
CA ASP A 274 3.18 -18.25 -39.51
C ASP A 274 3.10 -16.96 -38.65
N ASP A 275 3.88 -16.91 -37.57
CA ASP A 275 3.93 -15.81 -36.60
C ASP A 275 2.64 -15.60 -35.79
N THR A 276 1.72 -16.56 -35.79
CA THR A 276 0.57 -16.51 -34.86
C THR A 276 0.96 -16.96 -33.47
N LEU A 277 0.25 -16.42 -32.46
CA LEU A 277 0.36 -16.87 -31.06
C LEU A 277 -0.75 -17.88 -30.75
N GLU A 278 -0.36 -19.03 -30.28
CA GLU A 278 -1.26 -19.96 -29.62
C GLU A 278 -1.10 -19.88 -28.12
N VAL A 279 -2.23 -19.85 -27.39
CA VAL A 279 -2.27 -19.78 -25.94
C VAL A 279 -3.00 -21.01 -25.41
N ASN A 280 -2.32 -21.79 -24.58
CA ASN A 280 -2.97 -22.81 -23.78
C ASN A 280 -3.58 -22.16 -22.52
N ASN A 281 -4.81 -21.71 -22.63
CA ASN A 281 -5.48 -20.98 -21.56
C ASN A 281 -5.72 -21.83 -20.29
N LYS A 282 -5.74 -23.17 -20.43
CA LYS A 282 -5.87 -24.08 -19.29
C LYS A 282 -4.65 -24.00 -18.36
N ASP A 283 -3.45 -23.85 -18.95
CA ASP A 283 -2.20 -23.78 -18.19
C ASP A 283 -1.77 -22.33 -17.90
N CYS A 284 -2.49 -21.34 -18.43
CA CYS A 284 -2.21 -19.94 -18.19
C CYS A 284 -2.55 -19.53 -16.76
N VAL A 285 -1.56 -19.15 -15.97
CA VAL A 285 -1.72 -18.66 -14.57
C VAL A 285 -1.99 -17.15 -14.46
N ARG A 286 -2.27 -16.49 -15.55
CA ARG A 286 -2.62 -15.05 -15.59
C ARG A 286 -1.58 -14.13 -14.94
N CYS A 287 -0.29 -14.45 -15.07
CA CYS A 287 0.80 -13.68 -14.47
C CYS A 287 1.01 -12.28 -15.09
N MET A 288 0.27 -11.92 -16.12
CA MET A 288 0.30 -10.63 -16.83
C MET A 288 1.58 -10.33 -17.62
N HIS A 289 2.63 -11.15 -17.56
CA HIS A 289 3.90 -10.82 -18.22
C HIS A 289 3.74 -10.50 -19.71
N CYS A 290 3.14 -11.42 -20.49
CA CYS A 290 2.95 -11.24 -21.93
C CYS A 290 2.03 -10.07 -22.26
N LEU A 291 0.96 -9.85 -21.47
CA LEU A 291 0.03 -8.71 -21.66
C LEU A 291 0.77 -7.38 -21.45
N ASN A 292 1.64 -7.30 -20.44
CA ASN A 292 2.41 -6.08 -20.16
C ASN A 292 3.46 -5.79 -21.25
N VAL A 293 3.99 -6.81 -21.92
CA VAL A 293 4.98 -6.65 -22.99
C VAL A 293 4.33 -6.25 -24.31
N VAL A 294 3.13 -6.81 -24.61
CA VAL A 294 2.42 -6.56 -25.88
C VAL A 294 0.96 -6.14 -25.64
N PRO A 295 0.73 -5.01 -24.95
CA PRO A 295 -0.61 -4.61 -24.51
C PRO A 295 -1.58 -4.28 -25.63
N LYS A 296 -1.08 -4.06 -26.87
CA LYS A 296 -1.94 -3.86 -28.05
C LYS A 296 -2.51 -5.16 -28.61
N ALA A 297 -1.82 -6.28 -28.41
CA ALA A 297 -2.19 -7.57 -28.94
C ALA A 297 -2.86 -8.48 -27.91
N LEU A 298 -2.52 -8.35 -26.65
CA LEU A 298 -2.93 -9.28 -25.59
C LEU A 298 -3.73 -8.55 -24.51
N HIS A 299 -4.93 -9.06 -24.22
CA HIS A 299 -5.83 -8.49 -23.23
C HIS A 299 -6.44 -9.57 -22.32
N PRO A 300 -6.91 -9.19 -21.12
CA PRO A 300 -7.73 -10.07 -20.31
C PRO A 300 -8.97 -10.57 -21.08
N GLY A 301 -9.50 -11.73 -20.69
CA GLY A 301 -10.75 -12.25 -21.19
C GLY A 301 -11.97 -11.34 -20.88
N ASP A 302 -13.15 -11.81 -21.28
CA ASP A 302 -14.41 -11.08 -21.08
C ASP A 302 -15.11 -11.45 -19.77
N ASP A 303 -14.96 -12.69 -19.32
CA ASP A 303 -15.56 -13.17 -18.06
C ASP A 303 -14.71 -12.66 -16.87
N LYS A 304 -14.85 -11.37 -16.60
CA LYS A 304 -14.09 -10.63 -15.58
C LYS A 304 -14.73 -10.74 -14.21
N GLY A 305 -13.90 -10.67 -13.18
CA GLY A 305 -14.28 -10.71 -11.77
C GLY A 305 -13.08 -10.44 -10.89
N VAL A 306 -13.12 -10.96 -9.67
CA VAL A 306 -12.04 -10.80 -8.68
C VAL A 306 -11.68 -12.13 -8.03
N THR A 307 -10.44 -12.22 -7.59
CA THR A 307 -9.97 -13.21 -6.61
C THR A 307 -9.88 -12.53 -5.25
N ILE A 308 -10.37 -13.16 -4.20
CA ILE A 308 -10.23 -12.68 -2.81
C ILE A 308 -9.12 -13.49 -2.13
N LEU A 309 -8.17 -12.76 -1.55
CA LEU A 309 -7.08 -13.37 -0.78
C LEU A 309 -7.05 -12.76 0.62
N ILE A 310 -6.75 -13.58 1.62
CA ILE A 310 -6.76 -13.19 3.03
C ILE A 310 -5.41 -13.45 3.67
N GLY A 311 -5.00 -12.57 4.59
CA GLY A 311 -3.89 -12.81 5.50
C GLY A 311 -2.53 -12.26 5.07
N GLY A 312 -2.47 -11.43 4.03
CA GLY A 312 -1.21 -10.79 3.62
C GLY A 312 -0.64 -9.88 4.72
N LYS A 313 0.63 -10.09 5.06
CA LYS A 313 1.35 -9.31 6.06
C LYS A 313 2.84 -9.24 5.77
N ARG A 314 3.39 -8.05 5.77
CA ARG A 314 4.83 -7.84 5.67
C ARG A 314 5.37 -7.10 6.88
N THR A 315 6.30 -7.71 7.59
CA THR A 315 6.98 -7.12 8.74
C THR A 315 8.42 -7.61 8.85
N LEU A 316 9.26 -6.80 9.50
CA LEU A 316 10.66 -7.18 9.78
C LEU A 316 10.76 -8.32 10.81
N LYS A 317 9.71 -8.53 11.62
CA LYS A 317 9.76 -9.46 12.76
C LYS A 317 9.61 -10.93 12.36
N ILE A 318 8.70 -11.21 11.43
CA ILE A 318 8.37 -12.59 11.02
C ILE A 318 8.54 -12.82 9.51
N GLY A 319 9.05 -11.83 8.78
CA GLY A 319 9.08 -11.87 7.32
C GLY A 319 7.73 -11.53 6.69
N ASP A 320 7.47 -12.10 5.54
CA ASP A 320 6.29 -11.82 4.75
C ASP A 320 5.37 -13.04 4.70
N LEU A 321 4.11 -12.84 5.06
CA LEU A 321 3.02 -13.76 4.74
C LEU A 321 2.31 -13.27 3.49
N MET A 322 2.19 -14.10 2.48
CA MET A 322 1.36 -13.82 1.31
C MET A 322 -0.09 -14.20 1.61
N GLY A 323 -1.02 -13.39 1.14
CA GLY A 323 -2.43 -13.73 1.23
C GLY A 323 -2.73 -15.08 0.57
N THR A 324 -3.55 -15.88 1.22
CA THR A 324 -4.05 -17.12 0.66
C THR A 324 -5.37 -16.91 -0.08
N VAL A 325 -5.60 -17.63 -1.16
CA VAL A 325 -6.85 -17.55 -1.94
C VAL A 325 -7.97 -18.20 -1.13
N VAL A 326 -9.02 -17.42 -0.84
CA VAL A 326 -10.25 -17.93 -0.19
C VAL A 326 -11.43 -17.92 -1.14
N VAL A 327 -11.45 -17.04 -2.14
CA VAL A 327 -12.42 -17.08 -3.24
C VAL A 327 -11.66 -16.95 -4.56
N PRO A 328 -11.50 -18.06 -5.31
CA PRO A 328 -10.74 -18.05 -6.57
C PRO A 328 -11.31 -17.13 -7.64
N PHE A 329 -12.64 -17.05 -7.73
CA PHE A 329 -13.33 -16.18 -8.66
C PHE A 329 -14.71 -15.76 -8.16
N LYS A 330 -14.94 -14.45 -8.11
CA LYS A 330 -16.23 -13.84 -7.79
C LYS A 330 -16.54 -12.75 -8.81
N LYS A 331 -17.73 -12.78 -9.40
CA LYS A 331 -18.22 -11.66 -10.21
C LYS A 331 -18.58 -10.48 -9.32
N LEU A 332 -18.42 -9.27 -9.84
CA LEU A 332 -18.82 -8.02 -9.21
C LEU A 332 -19.54 -7.15 -10.28
N GLU A 333 -20.72 -7.56 -10.67
CA GLU A 333 -21.52 -6.91 -11.71
C GLU A 333 -22.84 -6.33 -11.17
N SER A 334 -23.64 -7.15 -10.47
CA SER A 334 -24.89 -6.74 -9.85
C SER A 334 -24.70 -6.04 -8.50
N GLU A 335 -25.72 -5.36 -8.00
CA GLU A 335 -25.65 -4.75 -6.65
C GLU A 335 -25.53 -5.84 -5.57
N GLU A 336 -26.20 -6.99 -5.76
CA GLU A 336 -26.08 -8.13 -4.84
C GLU A 336 -24.64 -8.66 -4.78
N ASP A 337 -23.91 -8.67 -5.92
CA ASP A 337 -22.49 -9.07 -5.91
C ASP A 337 -21.65 -8.12 -5.06
N TRP A 338 -21.93 -6.81 -5.15
CA TRP A 338 -21.21 -5.80 -4.37
C TRP A 338 -21.57 -5.86 -2.89
N GLU A 339 -22.83 -6.07 -2.55
CA GLU A 339 -23.29 -6.26 -1.17
C GLU A 339 -22.62 -7.49 -0.55
N SER A 340 -22.61 -8.61 -1.25
CA SER A 340 -21.97 -9.84 -0.78
C SER A 340 -20.44 -9.75 -0.65
N LEU A 341 -19.78 -8.78 -1.29
CA LEU A 341 -18.37 -8.48 -1.02
C LEU A 341 -18.17 -7.81 0.34
N VAL A 342 -19.10 -6.89 0.70
CA VAL A 342 -19.05 -6.20 1.99
C VAL A 342 -19.40 -7.16 3.12
N GLU A 343 -20.46 -7.95 2.97
CA GLU A 343 -20.88 -8.97 3.94
C GLU A 343 -19.74 -9.95 4.24
N MET A 344 -19.06 -10.46 3.20
CA MET A 344 -17.88 -11.32 3.37
C MET A 344 -16.75 -10.61 4.15
N ALA A 345 -16.56 -9.33 3.92
CA ALA A 345 -15.53 -8.58 4.64
C ALA A 345 -15.90 -8.39 6.13
N GLU A 346 -17.18 -8.18 6.44
CA GLU A 346 -17.71 -8.14 7.81
C GLU A 346 -17.52 -9.47 8.51
N GLU A 347 -17.98 -10.57 7.92
CA GLU A 347 -17.84 -11.93 8.47
C GLU A 347 -16.38 -12.27 8.79
N ILE A 348 -15.46 -11.91 7.90
CA ILE A 348 -14.02 -12.15 8.10
C ILE A 348 -13.47 -11.29 9.23
N ILE A 349 -13.86 -10.03 9.33
CA ILE A 349 -13.42 -9.13 10.40
C ILE A 349 -13.96 -9.61 11.74
N ASP A 350 -15.23 -9.96 11.82
CA ASP A 350 -15.89 -10.43 13.03
C ASP A 350 -15.26 -11.74 13.52
N PHE A 351 -15.12 -12.73 12.63
CA PHE A 351 -14.46 -13.98 12.96
C PHE A 351 -13.01 -13.78 13.45
N TRP A 352 -12.27 -12.90 12.77
CA TRP A 352 -10.91 -12.57 13.19
C TRP A 352 -10.90 -11.82 14.53
N ALA A 353 -11.79 -10.87 14.74
CA ALA A 353 -11.88 -10.10 15.99
C ALA A 353 -12.20 -11.00 17.21
N GLU A 354 -13.04 -12.01 17.02
CA GLU A 354 -13.43 -12.97 18.06
C GLU A 354 -12.33 -14.01 18.37
N ASN A 355 -11.53 -14.40 17.39
CA ASN A 355 -10.59 -15.51 17.50
C ASN A 355 -9.13 -15.09 17.60
N ALA A 356 -8.78 -13.85 17.26
CA ALA A 356 -7.39 -13.38 17.26
C ALA A 356 -6.90 -13.07 18.68
N LEU A 357 -5.60 -13.31 18.88
CA LEU A 357 -4.89 -12.84 20.07
C LEU A 357 -4.57 -11.34 19.95
N GLU A 358 -4.23 -10.72 21.08
CA GLU A 358 -3.80 -9.32 21.09
C GLU A 358 -2.60 -9.09 20.17
N HIS A 359 -2.67 -8.10 19.29
CA HIS A 359 -1.68 -7.78 18.26
C HIS A 359 -1.46 -8.85 17.18
N GLU A 360 -2.38 -9.81 17.03
CA GLU A 360 -2.34 -10.84 16.00
C GLU A 360 -3.06 -10.37 14.72
N ARG A 361 -2.38 -10.44 13.58
CA ARG A 361 -2.96 -10.15 12.27
C ARG A 361 -3.77 -11.35 11.77
N CYS A 362 -4.70 -11.10 10.84
CA CYS A 362 -5.57 -12.14 10.29
C CYS A 362 -4.77 -13.33 9.72
N GLY A 363 -3.71 -13.09 8.96
CA GLY A 363 -2.84 -14.17 8.44
C GLY A 363 -2.12 -14.96 9.53
N GLU A 364 -1.70 -14.33 10.62
CA GLU A 364 -1.09 -15.02 11.76
C GLU A 364 -2.10 -15.89 12.50
N MET A 365 -3.34 -15.42 12.63
CA MET A 365 -4.42 -16.23 13.19
C MET A 365 -4.69 -17.45 12.32
N ILE A 366 -4.79 -17.29 11.00
CA ILE A 366 -4.98 -18.43 10.06
C ILE A 366 -3.85 -19.45 10.18
N GLU A 367 -2.59 -19.02 10.31
CA GLU A 367 -1.46 -19.91 10.57
C GLU A 367 -1.63 -20.70 11.89
N ARG A 368 -2.14 -20.03 12.93
CA ARG A 368 -2.33 -20.65 14.24
C ARG A 368 -3.50 -21.60 14.30
N ILE A 369 -4.66 -21.25 13.75
CA ILE A 369 -5.88 -22.07 13.83
C ILE A 369 -6.03 -23.04 12.66
N GLY A 370 -5.35 -22.81 11.55
CA GLY A 370 -5.46 -23.54 10.29
C GLY A 370 -6.51 -22.98 9.34
N LEU A 371 -6.22 -23.06 8.02
CA LEU A 371 -7.10 -22.51 6.99
C LEU A 371 -8.49 -23.19 6.98
N VAL A 372 -8.55 -24.50 7.22
CA VAL A 372 -9.85 -25.23 7.23
C VAL A 372 -10.76 -24.68 8.32
N ASN A 373 -10.27 -24.53 9.55
CA ASN A 373 -11.07 -23.98 10.65
C ASN A 373 -11.48 -22.53 10.37
N PHE A 374 -10.63 -21.76 9.69
CA PHE A 374 -10.98 -20.40 9.27
C PHE A 374 -12.12 -20.40 8.25
N LEU A 375 -12.03 -21.23 7.19
CA LEU A 375 -13.06 -21.33 6.15
C LEU A 375 -14.38 -21.83 6.70
N GLU A 376 -14.36 -22.83 7.58
CA GLU A 376 -15.57 -23.32 8.28
C GLU A 376 -16.20 -22.22 9.15
N GLY A 377 -15.35 -21.39 9.78
CA GLY A 377 -15.81 -20.30 10.65
C GLY A 377 -16.48 -19.13 9.91
N ILE A 378 -16.21 -18.98 8.62
CA ILE A 378 -16.80 -17.95 7.74
C ILE A 378 -17.71 -18.55 6.66
N ASP A 379 -18.15 -19.79 6.81
CA ASP A 379 -19.06 -20.54 5.92
C ASP A 379 -18.64 -20.51 4.43
N ILE A 380 -17.33 -20.66 4.17
CA ILE A 380 -16.78 -20.76 2.81
C ILE A 380 -16.34 -22.18 2.51
N ASP A 381 -16.90 -22.78 1.46
CA ASP A 381 -16.52 -24.09 0.96
C ASP A 381 -15.07 -24.11 0.42
N VAL A 382 -14.37 -25.19 0.68
CA VAL A 382 -13.02 -25.40 0.16
C VAL A 382 -13.04 -25.62 -1.35
N ASP A 383 -12.34 -24.76 -2.10
CA ASP A 383 -12.14 -24.89 -3.53
C ASP A 383 -10.73 -25.48 -3.82
N PRO A 384 -10.60 -26.39 -4.81
CA PRO A 384 -9.28 -26.96 -5.18
C PRO A 384 -8.21 -25.94 -5.60
N ASN A 385 -8.62 -24.73 -5.98
CA ASN A 385 -7.71 -23.64 -6.34
C ASN A 385 -7.20 -22.85 -5.14
N MET A 386 -7.66 -23.12 -3.93
CA MET A 386 -7.14 -22.55 -2.70
C MET A 386 -5.80 -23.19 -2.33
N VAL A 387 -4.99 -22.44 -1.58
CA VAL A 387 -3.84 -22.97 -0.86
C VAL A 387 -4.24 -23.24 0.59
N ASN A 388 -3.62 -24.24 1.21
CA ASN A 388 -4.00 -24.71 2.54
C ASN A 388 -3.41 -23.91 3.71
N HIS A 389 -2.61 -22.88 3.43
CA HIS A 389 -2.06 -21.95 4.42
C HIS A 389 -1.55 -20.68 3.71
N PRO A 390 -1.47 -19.52 4.40
CA PRO A 390 -0.79 -18.35 3.89
C PRO A 390 0.67 -18.67 3.58
N ARG A 391 1.13 -18.26 2.40
CA ARG A 391 2.49 -18.54 1.97
C ARG A 391 3.46 -17.48 2.49
N GLU A 392 4.63 -17.93 2.87
CA GLU A 392 5.75 -17.05 3.13
C GLU A 392 6.15 -16.31 1.85
N CYS A 393 6.82 -15.16 2.05
CA CYS A 393 7.27 -14.35 0.93
C CYS A 393 8.23 -15.10 0.03
N SER A 394 8.13 -14.82 -1.26
CA SER A 394 9.05 -15.28 -2.30
C SER A 394 10.49 -14.73 -2.19
N TYR A 395 10.80 -13.92 -1.19
CA TYR A 395 12.20 -13.57 -0.86
C TYR A 395 12.95 -14.71 -0.17
N VAL A 396 12.35 -15.87 -0.04
CA VAL A 396 13.11 -17.08 0.27
C VAL A 396 14.10 -17.29 -0.86
N ARG A 397 15.37 -17.42 -0.50
CA ARG A 397 16.44 -17.73 -1.46
C ARG A 397 16.04 -18.99 -2.22
N MET A 398 15.95 -18.88 -3.52
CA MET A 398 15.83 -20.05 -4.37
C MET A 398 17.16 -20.81 -4.34
N ASP A 399 17.10 -22.14 -4.43
CA ASP A 399 18.29 -22.94 -4.62
C ASP A 399 19.11 -22.38 -5.79
N GLY A 400 20.42 -22.19 -5.60
CA GLY A 400 21.30 -21.58 -6.59
C GLY A 400 21.38 -20.05 -6.56
N TRP A 401 20.67 -19.34 -5.66
CA TRP A 401 20.79 -17.89 -5.54
C TRP A 401 22.21 -17.42 -5.21
N ASP A 402 22.90 -18.16 -4.33
CA ASP A 402 24.27 -17.84 -3.96
C ASP A 402 25.23 -18.01 -5.15
N ASP A 403 25.00 -19.03 -6.00
CA ASP A 403 25.77 -19.24 -7.22
C ASP A 403 25.56 -18.11 -8.24
N GLU A 404 24.33 -17.61 -8.36
CA GLU A 404 24.03 -16.46 -9.23
C GLU A 404 24.64 -15.16 -8.69
N ALA A 405 24.62 -14.95 -7.39
CA ALA A 405 25.26 -13.81 -6.77
C ALA A 405 26.78 -13.82 -6.99
N ILE A 406 27.43 -14.97 -6.85
CA ILE A 406 28.87 -15.17 -7.12
C ILE A 406 29.17 -14.84 -8.58
N LYS A 407 28.44 -15.39 -9.53
CA LYS A 407 28.60 -15.10 -10.96
C LYS A 407 28.42 -13.60 -11.29
N TRP A 408 27.56 -12.91 -10.55
CA TRP A 408 27.38 -11.47 -10.71
C TRP A 408 28.61 -10.69 -10.22
N PHE A 409 29.16 -11.03 -9.07
CA PHE A 409 30.36 -10.42 -8.50
C PHE A 409 31.58 -10.69 -9.39
N ASP A 410 31.76 -11.91 -9.90
CA ASP A 410 32.84 -12.27 -10.79
C ASP A 410 32.81 -11.43 -12.09
N ARG A 411 31.64 -11.27 -12.69
CA ARG A 411 31.45 -10.39 -13.86
C ARG A 411 31.78 -8.93 -13.60
N GLN A 412 31.54 -8.42 -12.39
CA GLN A 412 31.90 -7.06 -12.01
C GLN A 412 33.44 -6.92 -11.84
N ALA A 413 34.09 -7.93 -11.28
CA ALA A 413 35.53 -7.97 -11.10
C ALA A 413 36.32 -8.07 -12.45
N GLU A 414 35.75 -8.77 -13.44
CA GLU A 414 36.32 -8.86 -14.81
C GLU A 414 36.11 -7.57 -15.63
N ALA A 415 35.12 -6.74 -15.26
CA ALA A 415 34.79 -5.49 -15.94
C ALA A 415 35.52 -4.27 -15.35
N SER A 416 36.19 -4.40 -14.21
CA SER A 416 36.99 -3.40 -13.51
C SER A 416 38.50 -3.58 -13.82
#